data_bd01f3e1f267647b95f0af918093ca6c
#
_entry.id   bd01f3e1f267647b95f0af918093ca6c
#
_cell.length_a   1.000
_cell.length_b   1.000
_cell.length_c   1.000
_cell.angle_alpha   90.00
_cell.angle_beta   90.00
_cell.angle_gamma   90.00
#
_symmetry.space_group_name_H-M   'P 1'
#
loop_
_entity.id
_entity.type
_entity.pdbx_description
1 polymer ?
#
loop_
_entity_poly.entity_id
_entity_poly.type
_entity_poly.pdbx_seq_one_letter_code
_entity_poly.pdbx_strand_id
1 'polypeptide(L)'
;SREVFTWTQTAGLYNDTLSKTISDTTCPCKMLEFIRKYDKDAVFILYDFNVNFGPKNRTPDYNVIRKIRDIIPDLKLGTVRKTIFFIAPDLLIPESLQKEITIFDFPLPTLPEIKDKFNAMLKQNSGVEANLSDDDSDKLCKAALGLTLQEAEGAFALAMVNDGKININDLSTILEEKVQVIKKTGILEFIRSEYSINDIGGLDNLKNWLLKRNNSWSE
;
A
#
# COMPACT_ATOMS: atom_id res chain seq x y z
N SER A 1 -23.83 -14.87 -9.63
CA SER A 1 -22.86 -13.96 -9.00
C SER A 1 -22.27 -14.65 -7.79
N ARG A 2 -21.01 -14.37 -7.45
CA ARG A 2 -20.40 -14.88 -6.23
C ARG A 2 -20.74 -13.95 -5.07
N GLU A 3 -21.04 -14.51 -3.91
CA GLU A 3 -21.18 -13.70 -2.70
C GLU A 3 -19.80 -13.24 -2.23
N VAL A 4 -19.72 -12.01 -1.71
CA VAL A 4 -18.49 -11.42 -1.19
C VAL A 4 -18.60 -11.26 0.31
N PHE A 5 -17.57 -11.69 1.01
CA PHE A 5 -17.45 -11.58 2.47
C PHE A 5 -16.16 -10.86 2.82
N THR A 6 -16.25 -9.94 3.76
CA THR A 6 -15.10 -9.31 4.38
C THR A 6 -14.96 -9.74 5.83
N TRP A 7 -13.74 -9.86 6.32
CA TRP A 7 -13.46 -10.26 7.70
C TRP A 7 -12.39 -9.39 8.33
N THR A 8 -12.65 -9.02 9.57
CA THR A 8 -11.63 -8.49 10.49
C THR A 8 -11.73 -9.22 11.81
N GLN A 9 -10.64 -9.29 12.56
CA GLN A 9 -10.64 -9.96 13.87
C GLN A 9 -11.57 -9.29 14.88
N THR A 10 -11.86 -8.02 14.73
CA THR A 10 -12.71 -7.23 15.64
C THR A 10 -14.19 -7.31 15.29
N ALA A 11 -14.54 -7.32 14.01
CA ALA A 11 -15.92 -7.31 13.54
C ALA A 11 -16.47 -8.71 13.18
N GLY A 12 -15.57 -9.69 12.93
CA GLY A 12 -15.96 -10.98 12.38
C GLY A 12 -16.26 -10.92 10.87
N LEU A 13 -16.99 -11.89 10.37
CA LEU A 13 -17.32 -12.04 8.97
C LEU A 13 -18.58 -11.24 8.63
N TYR A 14 -18.47 -10.40 7.61
CA TYR A 14 -19.58 -9.62 7.06
C TYR A 14 -19.84 -10.04 5.62
N ASN A 15 -21.10 -10.33 5.29
CA ASN A 15 -21.51 -10.60 3.92
C ASN A 15 -21.86 -9.28 3.24
N ASP A 16 -20.97 -8.78 2.37
CA ASP A 16 -21.13 -7.50 1.67
C ASP A 16 -22.29 -7.55 0.66
N THR A 17 -22.56 -8.74 0.10
CA THR A 17 -23.65 -8.93 -0.88
C THR A 17 -25.03 -8.84 -0.24
N LEU A 18 -25.18 -9.38 0.97
CA LEU A 18 -26.44 -9.41 1.70
C LEU A 18 -26.51 -8.36 2.82
N SER A 19 -25.46 -7.57 3.01
CA SER A 19 -25.31 -6.56 4.09
C SER A 19 -25.60 -7.15 5.48
N LYS A 20 -25.02 -8.32 5.78
CA LYS A 20 -25.30 -9.08 7.00
C LYS A 20 -24.03 -9.55 7.70
N THR A 21 -23.94 -9.30 9.02
CA THR A 21 -22.90 -9.86 9.88
C THR A 21 -23.19 -11.33 10.19
N ILE A 22 -22.14 -12.15 10.14
CA ILE A 22 -22.19 -13.56 10.54
C ILE A 22 -21.70 -13.66 11.97
N SER A 23 -22.58 -14.09 12.86
CA SER A 23 -22.30 -14.23 14.28
C SER A 23 -21.18 -15.25 14.54
N ASP A 24 -20.44 -15.06 15.64
CA ASP A 24 -19.44 -16.00 16.17
C ASP A 24 -18.25 -16.27 15.22
N THR A 25 -17.88 -15.30 14.40
CA THR A 25 -16.80 -15.41 13.40
C THR A 25 -15.60 -14.50 13.66
N THR A 26 -15.53 -13.84 14.81
CA THR A 26 -14.33 -13.05 15.22
C THR A 26 -13.13 -13.95 15.48
N CYS A 27 -13.37 -15.16 15.98
CA CYS A 27 -12.31 -16.17 16.14
C CYS A 27 -11.87 -16.71 14.76
N PRO A 28 -10.57 -16.63 14.42
CA PRO A 28 -10.06 -17.09 13.12
C PRO A 28 -10.43 -18.55 12.80
N CYS A 29 -10.34 -19.43 13.79
CA CYS A 29 -10.68 -20.85 13.60
C CYS A 29 -12.16 -21.07 13.30
N LYS A 30 -13.07 -20.31 13.94
CA LYS A 30 -14.51 -20.40 13.67
C LYS A 30 -14.87 -19.81 12.31
N MET A 31 -14.23 -18.69 11.95
CA MET A 31 -14.38 -18.09 10.62
C MET A 31 -13.93 -19.04 9.52
N LEU A 32 -12.76 -19.67 9.66
CA LEU A 32 -12.27 -20.68 8.72
C LEU A 32 -13.20 -21.90 8.63
N GLU A 33 -13.81 -22.32 9.74
CA GLU A 33 -14.81 -23.39 9.73
C GLU A 33 -16.09 -22.97 8.98
N PHE A 34 -16.51 -21.72 9.12
CA PHE A 34 -17.63 -21.18 8.33
C PHE A 34 -17.28 -21.22 6.83
N ILE A 35 -16.09 -20.75 6.42
CA ILE A 35 -15.64 -20.80 5.02
C ILE A 35 -15.67 -22.23 4.49
N ARG A 36 -15.21 -23.18 5.29
CA ARG A 36 -15.21 -24.60 4.90
C ARG A 36 -16.61 -25.11 4.62
N LYS A 37 -17.56 -24.82 5.52
CA LYS A 37 -18.94 -25.30 5.44
C LYS A 37 -19.84 -24.54 4.48
N TYR A 38 -19.37 -23.37 4.02
CA TYR A 38 -20.16 -22.55 3.11
C TYR A 38 -20.40 -23.28 1.78
N ASP A 39 -21.63 -23.32 1.32
CA ASP A 39 -22.10 -24.21 0.23
C ASP A 39 -22.35 -23.50 -1.11
N LYS A 40 -22.01 -22.21 -1.19
CA LYS A 40 -22.17 -21.41 -2.42
C LYS A 40 -20.85 -20.82 -2.88
N ASP A 41 -20.81 -20.44 -4.16
CA ASP A 41 -19.69 -19.70 -4.76
C ASP A 41 -19.48 -18.39 -4.03
N ALA A 42 -18.28 -18.17 -3.48
CA ALA A 42 -17.97 -16.99 -2.67
C ALA A 42 -16.51 -16.53 -2.76
N VAL A 43 -16.32 -15.26 -2.44
CA VAL A 43 -15.02 -14.64 -2.23
C VAL A 43 -14.94 -14.16 -0.79
N PHE A 44 -13.86 -14.52 -0.11
CA PHE A 44 -13.59 -14.14 1.28
C PHE A 44 -12.35 -13.24 1.31
N ILE A 45 -12.49 -12.03 1.81
CA ILE A 45 -11.42 -11.05 1.94
C ILE A 45 -11.10 -10.91 3.43
N LEU A 46 -9.90 -11.33 3.83
CA LEU A 46 -9.46 -11.38 5.21
C LEU A 46 -8.41 -10.30 5.45
N TYR A 47 -8.77 -9.25 6.19
CA TYR A 47 -7.88 -8.15 6.51
C TYR A 47 -6.99 -8.50 7.71
N ASP A 48 -5.71 -8.15 7.60
CA ASP A 48 -4.68 -8.31 8.64
C ASP A 48 -4.58 -9.72 9.24
N PHE A 49 -4.97 -10.73 8.45
CA PHE A 49 -4.97 -12.12 8.90
C PHE A 49 -3.55 -12.64 9.19
N ASN A 50 -2.52 -12.00 8.61
CA ASN A 50 -1.10 -12.31 8.81
C ASN A 50 -0.65 -12.27 10.28
N VAL A 51 -1.36 -11.53 11.15
CA VAL A 51 -1.07 -11.51 12.60
C VAL A 51 -1.15 -12.90 13.23
N ASN A 52 -1.93 -13.83 12.65
CA ASN A 52 -2.04 -15.22 13.10
C ASN A 52 -0.86 -16.09 12.61
N PHE A 53 -0.05 -15.58 11.69
CA PHE A 53 1.11 -16.29 11.14
C PHE A 53 2.41 -16.04 11.93
N GLY A 54 2.36 -15.24 13.00
CA GLY A 54 3.47 -14.99 13.89
C GLY A 54 4.42 -13.92 13.38
N PRO A 55 4.04 -12.60 13.42
CA PRO A 55 4.97 -11.53 13.14
C PRO A 55 6.15 -11.53 14.12
N LYS A 56 7.25 -10.90 13.74
CA LYS A 56 8.63 -10.93 14.31
C LYS A 56 8.80 -11.22 15.82
N ASN A 57 7.78 -10.99 16.66
CA ASN A 57 7.84 -11.17 18.11
C ASN A 57 6.65 -11.98 18.69
N ARG A 58 5.93 -12.71 17.86
CA ARG A 58 4.79 -13.53 18.30
C ARG A 58 4.91 -14.95 17.76
N THR A 59 4.53 -15.92 18.59
CA THR A 59 4.43 -17.32 18.16
C THR A 59 3.28 -17.46 17.16
N PRO A 60 3.47 -18.16 16.03
CA PRO A 60 2.39 -18.48 15.11
C PRO A 60 1.25 -19.25 15.78
N ASP A 61 0.02 -18.97 15.41
CA ASP A 61 -1.10 -19.82 15.79
C ASP A 61 -1.14 -21.07 14.90
N TYR A 62 -0.55 -22.14 15.39
CA TYR A 62 -0.46 -23.41 14.66
C TYR A 62 -1.85 -24.02 14.40
N ASN A 63 -2.87 -23.76 15.22
CA ASN A 63 -4.23 -24.24 14.98
C ASN A 63 -4.84 -23.54 13.77
N VAL A 64 -4.64 -22.24 13.64
CA VAL A 64 -5.10 -21.46 12.48
C VAL A 64 -4.39 -21.93 11.21
N ILE A 65 -3.05 -22.07 11.26
CA ILE A 65 -2.25 -22.57 10.13
C ILE A 65 -2.71 -23.97 9.72
N ARG A 66 -2.90 -24.86 10.69
CA ARG A 66 -3.40 -26.20 10.42
C ARG A 66 -4.78 -26.19 9.77
N LYS A 67 -5.68 -25.35 10.29
CA LYS A 67 -7.04 -25.21 9.77
C LYS A 67 -7.07 -24.71 8.32
N ILE A 68 -6.19 -23.79 7.96
CA ILE A 68 -6.04 -23.35 6.56
C ILE A 68 -5.64 -24.54 5.69
N ARG A 69 -4.65 -25.33 6.11
CA ARG A 69 -4.22 -26.52 5.35
C ARG A 69 -5.34 -27.55 5.18
N ASP A 70 -6.23 -27.66 6.15
CA ASP A 70 -7.37 -28.57 6.09
C ASP A 70 -8.44 -28.12 5.09
N ILE A 71 -8.56 -26.82 4.82
CA ILE A 71 -9.53 -26.26 3.86
C ILE A 71 -9.00 -26.29 2.42
N ILE A 72 -7.68 -26.24 2.23
CA ILE A 72 -7.06 -26.15 0.89
C ILE A 72 -7.57 -27.21 -0.09
N PRO A 73 -7.69 -28.51 0.28
CA PRO A 73 -8.25 -29.50 -0.62
C PRO A 73 -9.69 -29.18 -1.06
N ASP A 74 -10.51 -28.69 -0.13
CA ASP A 74 -11.90 -28.29 -0.42
C ASP A 74 -11.96 -27.08 -1.37
N LEU A 75 -11.00 -26.15 -1.25
CA LEU A 75 -10.89 -24.98 -2.15
C LEU A 75 -10.44 -25.38 -3.56
N LYS A 76 -9.55 -26.37 -3.67
CA LYS A 76 -8.96 -26.81 -4.96
C LYS A 76 -9.84 -27.81 -5.72
N LEU A 77 -10.47 -28.72 -5.02
CA LEU A 77 -11.16 -29.88 -5.59
C LEU A 77 -12.66 -29.85 -5.37
N GLY A 78 -13.16 -28.92 -4.55
CA GLY A 78 -14.59 -28.78 -4.25
C GLY A 78 -15.40 -28.35 -5.47
N THR A 79 -16.67 -28.73 -5.50
CA THR A 79 -17.64 -28.32 -6.52
C THR A 79 -18.05 -26.86 -6.39
N VAL A 80 -17.92 -26.30 -5.19
CA VAL A 80 -18.20 -24.89 -4.86
C VAL A 80 -16.92 -24.07 -5.02
N ARG A 81 -16.99 -23.00 -5.80
CA ARG A 81 -15.83 -22.13 -6.08
C ARG A 81 -15.68 -21.08 -4.98
N LYS A 82 -14.75 -21.32 -4.08
CA LYS A 82 -14.39 -20.41 -3.01
C LYS A 82 -12.98 -19.85 -3.24
N THR A 83 -12.81 -18.56 -3.04
CA THR A 83 -11.50 -17.90 -3.11
C THR A 83 -11.28 -17.11 -1.83
N ILE A 84 -10.09 -17.22 -1.25
CA ILE A 84 -9.69 -16.49 -0.05
C ILE A 84 -8.58 -15.51 -0.45
N PHE A 85 -8.76 -14.24 -0.15
CA PHE A 85 -7.74 -13.20 -0.25
C PHE A 85 -7.29 -12.79 1.15
N PHE A 86 -5.99 -12.83 1.38
CA PHE A 86 -5.36 -12.22 2.55
C PHE A 86 -4.85 -10.83 2.16
N ILE A 87 -5.35 -9.78 2.78
CA ILE A 87 -4.90 -8.40 2.59
C ILE A 87 -4.15 -7.97 3.85
N ALA A 88 -2.89 -7.65 3.70
CA ALA A 88 -2.04 -7.24 4.82
C ALA A 88 -0.92 -6.31 4.34
N PRO A 89 -0.44 -5.39 5.20
CA PRO A 89 0.66 -4.49 4.85
C PRO A 89 2.00 -5.23 4.74
N ASP A 90 2.16 -6.32 5.49
CA ASP A 90 3.40 -7.08 5.56
C ASP A 90 3.24 -8.47 4.93
N LEU A 91 4.21 -8.87 4.11
CA LEU A 91 4.28 -10.21 3.57
C LEU A 91 4.82 -11.18 4.63
N LEU A 92 3.92 -11.91 5.27
CA LEU A 92 4.25 -12.95 6.22
C LEU A 92 3.49 -14.23 5.87
N ILE A 93 4.21 -15.23 5.36
CA ILE A 93 3.63 -16.52 4.97
C ILE A 93 4.41 -17.64 5.67
N PRO A 94 3.74 -18.49 6.46
CA PRO A 94 4.38 -19.68 7.04
C PRO A 94 4.94 -20.62 5.96
N GLU A 95 6.08 -21.23 6.20
CA GLU A 95 6.72 -22.15 5.24
C GLU A 95 5.75 -23.23 4.74
N SER A 96 4.90 -23.73 5.63
CA SER A 96 3.92 -24.77 5.31
C SER A 96 2.80 -24.32 4.37
N LEU A 97 2.65 -23.00 4.12
CA LEU A 97 1.64 -22.41 3.25
C LEU A 97 2.23 -21.75 2.00
N GLN A 98 3.55 -21.64 1.88
CA GLN A 98 4.22 -20.94 0.77
C GLN A 98 3.85 -21.48 -0.62
N LYS A 99 3.65 -22.78 -0.74
CA LYS A 99 3.27 -23.42 -2.01
C LYS A 99 1.77 -23.30 -2.33
N GLU A 100 0.98 -22.88 -1.37
CA GLU A 100 -0.47 -22.84 -1.46
C GLU A 100 -1.02 -21.45 -1.69
N ILE A 101 -0.26 -20.42 -1.30
CA ILE A 101 -0.63 -19.01 -1.39
C ILE A 101 0.11 -18.38 -2.57
N THR A 102 -0.65 -17.79 -3.47
CA THR A 102 -0.10 -16.97 -4.56
C THR A 102 -0.02 -15.51 -4.09
N ILE A 103 1.15 -14.89 -4.27
CA ILE A 103 1.38 -13.50 -3.92
C ILE A 103 1.00 -12.63 -5.11
N PHE A 104 0.24 -11.57 -4.84
CA PHE A 104 -0.03 -10.49 -5.77
C PHE A 104 0.57 -9.21 -5.20
N ASP A 105 1.55 -8.67 -5.88
CA ASP A 105 2.10 -7.37 -5.55
C ASP A 105 1.10 -6.28 -5.96
N PHE A 106 0.84 -5.36 -5.05
CA PHE A 106 0.05 -4.17 -5.33
C PHE A 106 1.02 -3.00 -5.54
N PRO A 107 1.31 -2.60 -6.77
CA PRO A 107 2.32 -1.59 -7.05
C PRO A 107 1.91 -0.22 -6.53
N LEU A 108 2.90 0.61 -6.24
CA LEU A 108 2.67 2.02 -5.97
C LEU A 108 2.12 2.72 -7.23
N PRO A 109 1.37 3.84 -7.05
CA PRO A 109 0.76 4.51 -8.17
C PRO A 109 1.79 5.05 -9.17
N THR A 110 1.42 4.97 -10.43
CA THR A 110 2.16 5.55 -11.54
C THR A 110 1.94 7.07 -11.61
N LEU A 111 2.82 7.78 -12.32
CA LEU A 111 2.67 9.23 -12.53
C LEU A 111 1.30 9.63 -13.13
N PRO A 112 0.74 8.94 -14.14
CA PRO A 112 -0.61 9.22 -14.62
C PRO A 112 -1.68 9.12 -13.54
N GLU A 113 -1.66 8.08 -12.71
CA GLU A 113 -2.64 7.89 -11.63
C GLU A 113 -2.55 8.98 -10.57
N ILE A 114 -1.32 9.42 -10.22
CA ILE A 114 -1.10 10.56 -9.32
C ILE A 114 -1.64 11.85 -9.94
N LYS A 115 -1.40 12.09 -11.24
CA LYS A 115 -1.93 13.26 -11.97
C LYS A 115 -3.45 13.27 -12.00
N ASP A 116 -4.07 12.13 -12.29
CA ASP A 116 -5.52 12.00 -12.31
C ASP A 116 -6.11 12.32 -10.94
N LYS A 117 -5.49 11.81 -9.87
CA LYS A 117 -5.90 12.11 -8.49
C LYS A 117 -5.73 13.58 -8.16
N PHE A 118 -4.59 14.18 -8.48
CA PHE A 118 -4.31 15.61 -8.28
C PHE A 118 -5.33 16.50 -9.00
N ASN A 119 -5.61 16.22 -10.27
CA ASN A 119 -6.59 16.94 -11.06
C ASN A 119 -8.02 16.79 -10.52
N ALA A 120 -8.37 15.60 -10.01
CA ALA A 120 -9.66 15.38 -9.35
C ALA A 120 -9.79 16.22 -8.08
N MET A 121 -8.72 16.33 -7.28
CA MET A 121 -8.68 17.16 -6.07
C MET A 121 -8.84 18.65 -6.39
N LEU A 122 -8.15 19.17 -7.42
CA LEU A 122 -8.30 20.55 -7.86
C LEU A 122 -9.75 20.87 -8.29
N LYS A 123 -10.41 19.93 -8.99
CA LYS A 123 -11.81 20.09 -9.40
C LYS A 123 -12.78 20.08 -8.22
N GLN A 124 -12.51 19.25 -7.21
CA GLN A 124 -13.36 19.16 -6.00
C GLN A 124 -13.20 20.37 -5.07
N ASN A 125 -12.02 20.96 -5.06
CA ASN A 125 -11.67 22.09 -4.20
C ASN A 125 -11.65 23.41 -5.00
N SER A 126 -12.80 23.81 -5.57
CA SER A 126 -12.93 25.01 -6.42
C SER A 126 -12.59 26.34 -5.70
N GLY A 127 -12.41 26.34 -4.38
CA GLY A 127 -11.93 27.47 -3.60
C GLY A 127 -10.40 27.62 -3.56
N VAL A 128 -9.65 26.64 -4.06
CA VAL A 128 -8.19 26.70 -4.10
C VAL A 128 -7.75 27.39 -5.39
N GLU A 129 -6.95 28.42 -5.26
CA GLU A 129 -6.36 29.13 -6.40
C GLU A 129 -5.16 28.33 -6.95
N ALA A 130 -5.33 27.73 -8.12
CA ALA A 130 -4.29 26.96 -8.78
C ALA A 130 -3.51 27.84 -9.77
N ASN A 131 -2.31 28.28 -9.38
CA ASN A 131 -1.36 29.00 -10.22
C ASN A 131 -0.23 28.07 -10.69
N LEU A 132 -0.59 27.12 -11.55
CA LEU A 132 0.32 26.07 -12.04
C LEU A 132 0.36 26.06 -13.57
N SER A 133 1.57 26.04 -14.11
CA SER A 133 1.77 25.60 -15.48
C SER A 133 1.69 24.05 -15.56
N ASP A 134 1.52 23.50 -16.75
CA ASP A 134 1.54 22.05 -16.95
C ASP A 134 2.86 21.42 -16.46
N ASP A 135 3.99 22.12 -16.67
CA ASP A 135 5.31 21.68 -16.22
C ASP A 135 5.43 21.69 -14.68
N ASP A 136 4.86 22.71 -14.01
CA ASP A 136 4.86 22.79 -12.55
C ASP A 136 3.96 21.74 -11.93
N SER A 137 2.79 21.50 -12.50
CA SER A 137 1.91 20.38 -12.13
C SER A 137 2.63 19.04 -12.23
N ASP A 138 3.37 18.84 -13.34
CA ASP A 138 4.18 17.64 -13.54
C ASP A 138 5.26 17.47 -12.46
N LYS A 139 5.95 18.56 -12.09
CA LYS A 139 6.97 18.53 -11.05
C LYS A 139 6.38 18.16 -9.67
N LEU A 140 5.24 18.74 -9.30
CA LEU A 140 4.55 18.42 -8.05
C LEU A 140 4.12 16.95 -8.02
N CYS A 141 3.53 16.44 -9.10
CA CYS A 141 3.14 15.04 -9.20
C CYS A 141 4.34 14.08 -9.18
N LYS A 142 5.45 14.43 -9.83
CA LYS A 142 6.70 13.66 -9.78
C LYS A 142 7.30 13.62 -8.37
N ALA A 143 7.19 14.69 -7.59
CA ALA A 143 7.64 14.71 -6.20
C ALA A 143 6.86 13.70 -5.33
N ALA A 144 5.58 13.47 -5.62
CA ALA A 144 4.74 12.51 -4.93
C ALA A 144 4.97 11.05 -5.36
N LEU A 145 5.77 10.77 -6.40
CA LEU A 145 6.09 9.40 -6.81
C LEU A 145 6.76 8.63 -5.65
N GLY A 146 6.33 7.39 -5.44
CA GLY A 146 6.78 6.54 -4.34
C GLY A 146 5.92 6.65 -3.07
N LEU A 147 4.90 7.53 -3.06
CA LEU A 147 3.82 7.53 -2.08
C LEU A 147 2.66 6.65 -2.57
N THR A 148 1.84 6.16 -1.65
CA THR A 148 0.52 5.62 -1.99
C THR A 148 -0.40 6.75 -2.47
N LEU A 149 -1.50 6.42 -3.16
CA LEU A 149 -2.47 7.45 -3.59
C LEU A 149 -3.04 8.25 -2.41
N GLN A 150 -3.26 7.60 -1.27
CA GLN A 150 -3.77 8.26 -0.07
C GLN A 150 -2.73 9.21 0.56
N GLU A 151 -1.46 8.79 0.60
CA GLU A 151 -0.38 9.65 1.09
C GLU A 151 -0.13 10.83 0.16
N ALA A 152 -0.17 10.62 -1.16
CA ALA A 152 -0.07 11.70 -2.15
C ALA A 152 -1.24 12.68 -2.01
N GLU A 153 -2.47 12.18 -1.83
CA GLU A 153 -3.66 13.01 -1.54
C GLU A 153 -3.47 13.84 -0.28
N GLY A 154 -2.95 13.23 0.80
CA GLY A 154 -2.65 13.95 2.04
C GLY A 154 -1.62 15.07 1.85
N ALA A 155 -0.53 14.80 1.11
CA ALA A 155 0.50 15.78 0.80
C ALA A 155 -0.04 16.96 -0.03
N PHE A 156 -0.85 16.68 -1.06
CA PHE A 156 -1.49 17.71 -1.87
C PHE A 156 -2.53 18.50 -1.05
N ALA A 157 -3.33 17.84 -0.22
CA ALA A 157 -4.29 18.50 0.64
C ALA A 157 -3.60 19.48 1.62
N LEU A 158 -2.47 19.05 2.21
CA LEU A 158 -1.69 19.90 3.11
C LEU A 158 -1.16 21.14 2.37
N ALA A 159 -0.62 20.97 1.16
CA ALA A 159 -0.17 22.08 0.32
C ALA A 159 -1.31 23.06 0.03
N MET A 160 -2.51 22.58 -0.32
CA MET A 160 -3.67 23.41 -0.64
C MET A 160 -4.24 24.16 0.58
N VAL A 161 -4.15 23.58 1.78
CA VAL A 161 -4.74 24.16 3.00
C VAL A 161 -3.87 25.26 3.61
N ASN A 162 -2.55 25.23 3.39
CA ASN A 162 -1.62 26.16 4.02
C ASN A 162 -1.96 27.64 3.76
N ASP A 163 -2.26 27.98 2.52
CA ASP A 163 -2.55 29.37 2.11
C ASP A 163 -3.75 29.50 1.16
N GLY A 164 -4.47 28.40 0.92
CA GLY A 164 -5.60 28.35 -0.02
C GLY A 164 -5.19 28.40 -1.49
N LYS A 165 -3.91 28.25 -1.78
CA LYS A 165 -3.34 28.25 -3.12
C LYS A 165 -2.51 27.00 -3.34
N ILE A 166 -2.26 26.67 -4.60
CA ILE A 166 -1.25 25.69 -4.96
C ILE A 166 -0.37 26.21 -6.09
N ASN A 167 0.92 26.15 -5.88
CA ASN A 167 1.94 26.65 -6.81
C ASN A 167 3.24 25.84 -6.69
N ILE A 168 4.24 26.15 -7.49
CA ILE A 168 5.51 25.41 -7.51
C ILE A 168 6.28 25.44 -6.16
N ASN A 169 6.07 26.44 -5.32
CA ASN A 169 6.74 26.53 -4.01
C ASN A 169 6.28 25.43 -3.05
N ASP A 170 5.10 24.84 -3.29
CA ASP A 170 4.58 23.74 -2.50
C ASP A 170 5.31 22.40 -2.75
N LEU A 171 6.24 22.39 -3.70
CA LEU A 171 7.15 21.27 -3.93
C LEU A 171 7.88 20.85 -2.65
N SER A 172 8.33 21.82 -1.85
CA SER A 172 9.00 21.55 -0.57
C SER A 172 8.08 20.83 0.42
N THR A 173 6.82 21.26 0.52
CA THR A 173 5.82 20.65 1.40
C THR A 173 5.56 19.18 1.03
N ILE A 174 5.38 18.90 -0.27
CA ILE A 174 5.18 17.53 -0.76
C ILE A 174 6.40 16.65 -0.48
N LEU A 175 7.61 17.17 -0.68
CA LEU A 175 8.84 16.45 -0.39
C LEU A 175 9.02 16.22 1.13
N GLU A 176 8.62 17.16 1.97
CA GLU A 176 8.64 17.00 3.43
C GLU A 176 7.70 15.90 3.90
N GLU A 177 6.48 15.85 3.39
CA GLU A 177 5.54 14.75 3.66
C GLU A 177 6.11 13.41 3.23
N LYS A 178 6.70 13.34 2.04
CA LYS A 178 7.38 12.12 1.58
C LYS A 178 8.50 11.69 2.53
N VAL A 179 9.31 12.62 3.03
CA VAL A 179 10.33 12.35 4.03
C VAL A 179 9.73 11.80 5.32
N GLN A 180 8.59 12.34 5.77
CA GLN A 180 7.91 11.84 6.97
C GLN A 180 7.39 10.40 6.78
N VAL A 181 6.84 10.08 5.61
CA VAL A 181 6.41 8.72 5.28
C VAL A 181 7.60 7.76 5.31
N ILE A 182 8.72 8.13 4.69
CA ILE A 182 9.95 7.32 4.69
C ILE A 182 10.46 7.09 6.12
N LYS A 183 10.47 8.13 6.96
CA LYS A 183 10.90 8.02 8.36
C LYS A 183 10.02 7.07 9.18
N LYS A 184 8.70 7.03 8.91
CA LYS A 184 7.77 6.11 9.60
C LYS A 184 8.11 4.64 9.36
N THR A 185 8.73 4.29 8.23
CA THR A 185 9.15 2.90 7.97
C THR A 185 10.29 2.44 8.89
N GLY A 186 11.05 3.37 9.45
CA GLY A 186 12.18 3.09 10.36
C GLY A 186 13.37 2.38 9.70
N ILE A 187 13.34 2.15 8.39
CA ILE A 187 14.36 1.39 7.65
C ILE A 187 15.29 2.34 6.90
N LEU A 188 14.77 3.48 6.45
CA LEU A 188 15.51 4.44 5.64
C LEU A 188 15.55 5.80 6.34
N GLU A 189 16.70 6.46 6.29
CA GLU A 189 16.88 7.84 6.69
C GLU A 189 17.02 8.71 5.43
N PHE A 190 16.25 9.78 5.35
CA PHE A 190 16.37 10.73 4.26
C PHE A 190 17.43 11.76 4.64
N ILE A 191 18.57 11.70 3.97
CA ILE A 191 19.66 12.67 4.16
C ILE A 191 19.47 13.80 3.17
N ARG A 192 19.16 14.99 3.66
CA ARG A 192 19.23 16.21 2.84
C ARG A 192 20.71 16.54 2.65
N SER A 193 21.20 16.42 1.43
CA SER A 193 22.53 16.90 1.10
C SER A 193 22.46 18.43 0.93
N GLU A 194 23.00 19.16 1.88
CA GLU A 194 23.22 20.60 1.78
C GLU A 194 24.49 20.94 0.97
N TYR A 195 25.26 19.91 0.64
CA TYR A 195 26.54 20.04 -0.04
C TYR A 195 26.46 19.55 -1.48
N SER A 196 27.01 20.34 -2.38
CA SER A 196 27.23 19.95 -3.78
C SER A 196 28.58 19.26 -3.95
N ILE A 197 28.77 18.57 -5.06
CA ILE A 197 30.05 17.95 -5.42
C ILE A 197 31.23 18.97 -5.44
N ASN A 198 30.90 20.26 -5.64
CA ASN A 198 31.85 21.35 -5.70
C ASN A 198 32.29 21.81 -4.30
N ASP A 199 31.50 21.55 -3.27
CA ASP A 199 31.82 21.93 -1.87
C ASP A 199 32.78 20.95 -1.22
N ILE A 200 33.02 19.80 -1.86
CA ILE A 200 34.00 18.80 -1.39
C ILE A 200 35.38 19.18 -1.90
N GLY A 201 36.34 19.44 -1.01
CA GLY A 201 37.73 19.71 -1.38
C GLY A 201 38.44 18.46 -1.92
N GLY A 202 39.24 18.59 -2.98
CA GLY A 202 40.03 17.50 -3.57
C GLY A 202 39.18 16.47 -4.33
N LEU A 203 39.70 15.26 -4.50
CA LEU A 203 39.06 14.13 -5.19
C LEU A 203 38.71 14.41 -6.68
N ASP A 204 39.49 15.21 -7.38
CA ASP A 204 39.19 15.68 -8.73
C ASP A 204 38.94 14.52 -9.73
N ASN A 205 39.70 13.44 -9.61
CA ASN A 205 39.53 12.26 -10.45
C ASN A 205 38.18 11.57 -10.22
N LEU A 206 37.74 11.48 -8.97
CA LEU A 206 36.43 10.91 -8.61
C LEU A 206 35.31 11.83 -9.07
N LYS A 207 35.45 13.14 -8.88
CA LYS A 207 34.47 14.13 -9.37
C LYS A 207 34.29 14.05 -10.87
N ASN A 208 35.39 14.03 -11.62
CA ASN A 208 35.37 13.91 -13.08
C ASN A 208 34.74 12.57 -13.53
N TRP A 209 35.01 11.49 -12.83
CA TRP A 209 34.40 10.19 -13.11
C TRP A 209 32.89 10.16 -12.85
N LEU A 210 32.42 10.75 -11.74
CA LEU A 210 31.00 10.88 -11.41
C LEU A 210 30.27 11.77 -12.43
N LEU A 211 30.84 12.93 -12.79
CA LEU A 211 30.26 13.84 -13.79
C LEU A 211 30.11 13.19 -15.15
N LYS A 212 31.10 12.40 -15.60
CA LYS A 212 31.00 11.64 -16.85
C LYS A 212 29.91 10.59 -16.83
N ARG A 213 29.62 9.98 -15.67
CA ARG A 213 28.56 8.97 -15.53
C ARG A 213 27.18 9.54 -15.29
N ASN A 214 27.06 10.74 -14.76
CA ASN A 214 25.77 11.39 -14.54
C ASN A 214 24.96 11.50 -15.84
N ASN A 215 25.61 11.76 -16.96
CA ASN A 215 24.96 11.84 -18.27
C ASN A 215 24.45 10.47 -18.80
N SER A 216 25.03 9.36 -18.29
CA SER A 216 24.63 8.00 -18.72
C SER A 216 23.44 7.44 -17.91
N TRP A 217 22.98 8.16 -16.88
CA TRP A 217 21.83 7.77 -16.04
C TRP A 217 20.57 8.56 -16.40
N SER A 218 20.69 9.51 -17.33
CA SER A 218 19.59 10.38 -17.80
C SER A 218 18.96 9.88 -19.12
N GLU A 219 19.46 8.79 -19.67
CA GLU A 219 18.91 8.05 -20.81
C GLU A 219 18.13 6.81 -20.29
#